data_0f2ab13d8adef964a62d538a7b51c25f
#
_entry.id   0f2ab13d8adef964a62d538a7b51c25f
#
_cell.length_a   1.000
_cell.length_b   1.000
_cell.length_c   1.000
_cell.angle_alpha   90.00
_cell.angle_beta   90.00
_cell.angle_gamma   90.00
#
_symmetry.space_group_name_H-M   'P 1'
#
loop_
_entity.id
_entity.type
_entity.pdbx_description
1 polymer ?
#
loop_
_entity_poly.entity_id
_entity_poly.type
_entity_poly.pdbx_seq_one_letter_code
_entity_poly.pdbx_strand_id
1 'polypeptide(L)'
;MEDVKIIDLYFARSEDAICQTDATYGKKLFCLAQRILHDEQDSEESVSDTYMKTWETIPPHRPTYFYAYLAKLCRYFALGKLDWKNAAKRKAEVVSLTEEMEL
;
A
#
# COMPACT_ATOMS: atom_id res chain seq x y z
N MET A 1 2.39 2.65 -20.88
CA MET A 1 2.84 4.07 -20.93
C MET A 1 4.15 4.18 -20.16
N GLU A 2 5.07 4.98 -20.66
CA GLU A 2 6.38 5.18 -20.02
C GLU A 2 6.22 5.94 -18.69
N ASP A 3 7.09 5.64 -17.73
CA ASP A 3 7.04 6.23 -16.39
C ASP A 3 7.06 7.75 -16.40
N VAL A 4 7.91 8.35 -17.23
CA VAL A 4 8.00 9.81 -17.35
C VAL A 4 6.65 10.41 -17.76
N LYS A 5 5.95 9.78 -18.68
CA LYS A 5 4.65 10.24 -19.15
C LYS A 5 3.59 10.10 -18.08
N ILE A 6 3.63 9.02 -17.30
CA ILE A 6 2.71 8.82 -16.18
C ILE A 6 2.93 9.91 -15.12
N ILE A 7 4.19 10.16 -14.76
CA ILE A 7 4.55 11.21 -13.79
C ILE A 7 4.09 12.58 -14.29
N ASP A 8 4.24 12.86 -15.58
CA ASP A 8 3.78 14.12 -16.18
C ASP A 8 2.27 14.30 -16.03
N LEU A 9 1.49 13.20 -16.08
CA LEU A 9 0.05 13.26 -15.82
C LEU A 9 -0.26 13.68 -14.39
N TYR A 10 0.53 13.23 -13.42
CA TYR A 10 0.39 13.68 -12.02
C TYR A 10 0.67 15.18 -11.91
N PHE A 11 1.71 15.66 -12.57
CA PHE A 11 2.04 17.10 -12.58
C PHE A 11 0.94 17.92 -13.24
N ALA A 12 0.28 17.37 -14.27
CA ALA A 12 -0.87 18.00 -14.91
C ALA A 12 -2.16 17.88 -14.07
N ARG A 13 -2.11 17.22 -12.93
CA ARG A 13 -3.28 16.93 -12.07
C ARG A 13 -4.39 16.20 -12.82
N SER A 14 -4.00 15.33 -13.74
CA SER A 14 -4.93 14.48 -14.49
C SER A 14 -5.21 13.19 -13.72
N GLU A 15 -6.46 12.88 -13.49
CA GLU A 15 -6.87 11.63 -12.82
C GLU A 15 -6.47 10.39 -13.61
N ASP A 16 -6.24 10.54 -14.93
CA ASP A 16 -5.74 9.45 -15.76
C ASP A 16 -4.37 8.94 -15.30
N ALA A 17 -3.62 9.76 -14.55
CA ALA A 17 -2.35 9.34 -13.95
C ALA A 17 -2.52 8.08 -13.10
N ILE A 18 -3.57 8.04 -12.27
CA ILE A 18 -3.86 6.89 -11.40
C ILE A 18 -4.25 5.68 -12.25
N CYS A 19 -5.09 5.87 -13.25
CA CYS A 19 -5.50 4.80 -14.17
C CYS A 19 -4.30 4.19 -14.90
N GLN A 20 -3.37 5.00 -15.38
CA GLN A 20 -2.17 4.54 -16.07
C GLN A 20 -1.21 3.83 -15.12
N THR A 21 -1.09 4.31 -13.89
CA THR A 21 -0.30 3.64 -12.85
C THR A 21 -0.86 2.26 -12.56
N ASP A 22 -2.16 2.15 -12.39
CA ASP A 22 -2.83 0.88 -12.12
C ASP A 22 -2.68 -0.10 -13.30
N ALA A 23 -2.89 0.38 -14.51
CA ALA A 23 -2.74 -0.44 -15.73
C ALA A 23 -1.32 -0.99 -15.88
N THR A 24 -0.31 -0.22 -15.50
CA THR A 24 1.09 -0.59 -15.66
C THR A 24 1.62 -1.44 -14.49
N TYR A 25 1.30 -1.06 -13.26
CA TYR A 25 1.92 -1.62 -12.05
C TYR A 25 0.95 -2.23 -11.05
N GLY A 26 -0.35 -2.11 -11.28
CA GLY A 26 -1.36 -2.55 -10.30
C GLY A 26 -1.20 -3.99 -9.84
N LYS A 27 -0.99 -4.92 -10.78
CA LYS A 27 -0.83 -6.35 -10.48
C LYS A 27 0.43 -6.61 -9.64
N LYS A 28 1.54 -5.93 -9.97
CA LYS A 28 2.79 -6.08 -9.22
C LYS A 28 2.65 -5.55 -7.80
N LEU A 29 1.99 -4.42 -7.62
CA LEU A 29 1.75 -3.83 -6.31
C LEU A 29 0.82 -4.71 -5.48
N PHE A 30 -0.23 -5.23 -6.07
CA PHE A 30 -1.14 -6.16 -5.41
C PHE A 30 -0.40 -7.42 -4.96
N CYS A 31 0.43 -8.02 -5.83
CA CYS A 31 1.21 -9.19 -5.48
C CYS A 31 2.18 -8.91 -4.34
N LEU A 32 2.81 -7.73 -4.33
CA LEU A 32 3.70 -7.31 -3.26
C LEU A 32 2.96 -7.24 -1.91
N ALA A 33 1.80 -6.59 -1.89
CA ALA A 33 0.97 -6.48 -0.69
C ALA A 33 0.47 -7.85 -0.24
N GLN A 34 0.06 -8.70 -1.17
CA GLN A 34 -0.46 -10.05 -0.89
C GLN A 34 0.60 -10.95 -0.25
N ARG A 35 1.86 -10.83 -0.67
CA ARG A 35 2.97 -11.56 -0.04
C ARG A 35 3.17 -11.18 1.42
N ILE A 36 2.88 -9.94 1.76
CA ILE A 36 3.03 -9.43 3.13
C ILE A 36 1.80 -9.77 3.97
N LEU A 37 0.62 -9.57 3.43
CA LEU A 37 -0.64 -9.60 4.19
C LEU A 37 -1.41 -10.91 4.09
N HIS A 38 -1.26 -11.64 3.00
CA HIS A 38 -2.04 -12.86 2.71
C HIS A 38 -3.56 -12.63 2.86
N ASP A 39 -4.01 -11.43 2.50
CA ASP A 39 -5.40 -10.99 2.60
C ASP A 39 -5.72 -10.10 1.41
N GLU A 40 -6.70 -10.49 0.62
CA GLU A 40 -7.05 -9.80 -0.63
C GLU A 40 -7.56 -8.38 -0.37
N GLN A 41 -8.45 -8.21 0.58
CA GLN A 41 -9.05 -6.91 0.89
C GLN A 41 -8.00 -5.91 1.40
N ASP A 42 -7.17 -6.33 2.34
CA ASP A 42 -6.10 -5.49 2.88
C ASP A 42 -5.05 -5.16 1.82
N SER A 43 -4.79 -6.10 0.91
CA SER A 43 -3.88 -5.87 -0.21
C SER A 43 -4.41 -4.81 -1.17
N GLU A 44 -5.70 -4.88 -1.51
CA GLU A 44 -6.37 -3.88 -2.34
C GLU A 44 -6.34 -2.50 -1.67
N GLU A 45 -6.61 -2.43 -0.37
CA GLU A 45 -6.54 -1.20 0.39
C GLU A 45 -5.12 -0.60 0.40
N SER A 46 -4.10 -1.44 0.54
CA SER A 46 -2.71 -1.00 0.51
C SER A 46 -2.33 -0.39 -0.84
N VAL A 47 -2.82 -0.97 -1.93
CA VAL A 47 -2.61 -0.44 -3.28
C VAL A 47 -3.35 0.90 -3.43
N SER A 48 -4.59 0.99 -2.97
CA SER A 48 -5.37 2.23 -2.99
C SER A 48 -4.69 3.33 -2.18
N ASP A 49 -4.21 3.01 -0.98
CA ASP A 49 -3.47 3.96 -0.13
C ASP A 49 -2.21 4.45 -0.83
N THR A 50 -1.53 3.57 -1.56
CA THR A 50 -0.36 3.91 -2.36
C THR A 50 -0.71 4.94 -3.44
N TYR A 51 -1.81 4.74 -4.14
CA TYR A 51 -2.26 5.67 -5.17
C TYR A 51 -2.64 7.03 -4.60
N MET A 52 -3.33 7.04 -3.48
CA MET A 52 -3.70 8.28 -2.79
C MET A 52 -2.45 9.06 -2.37
N LYS A 53 -1.47 8.38 -1.78
CA LYS A 53 -0.23 9.02 -1.36
C LYS A 53 0.58 9.54 -2.54
N THR A 54 0.62 8.78 -3.63
CA THR A 54 1.29 9.18 -4.87
C THR A 54 0.65 10.45 -5.43
N TRP A 55 -0.68 10.49 -5.44
CA TRP A 55 -1.43 11.67 -5.89
C TRP A 55 -1.12 12.90 -5.04
N GLU A 56 -0.98 12.74 -3.73
CA GLU A 56 -0.67 13.82 -2.80
C GLU A 56 0.76 14.34 -2.92
N THR A 57 1.71 13.45 -3.25
CA THR A 57 3.15 13.76 -3.24
C THR A 57 3.72 14.13 -4.60
N ILE A 58 3.07 13.76 -5.68
CA ILE A 58 3.47 14.12 -7.04
C ILE A 58 2.39 15.04 -7.64
N PRO A 59 2.63 16.32 -7.91
CA PRO A 59 3.82 17.09 -7.54
C PRO A 59 3.87 17.43 -6.06
N PRO A 60 4.99 17.94 -5.52
CA PRO A 60 6.18 18.37 -6.26
C PRO A 60 7.25 17.29 -6.45
N HIS A 61 7.13 16.16 -5.76
CA HIS A 61 8.13 15.12 -5.85
C HIS A 61 8.14 14.48 -7.26
N ARG A 62 9.34 14.27 -7.81
CA ARG A 62 9.50 13.60 -9.11
C ARG A 62 10.48 12.45 -8.94
N PRO A 63 9.98 11.23 -8.68
CA PRO A 63 10.86 10.08 -8.45
C PRO A 63 11.63 9.69 -9.72
N THR A 64 12.89 9.32 -9.53
CA THR A 64 13.74 8.83 -10.62
C THR A 64 13.32 7.43 -11.04
N TYR A 65 12.95 6.58 -10.07
CA TYR A 65 12.49 5.21 -10.30
C TYR A 65 11.06 5.07 -9.79
N PHE A 66 10.12 5.19 -10.70
CA PHE A 66 8.71 5.31 -10.35
C PHE A 66 8.18 4.05 -9.65
N TYR A 67 8.46 2.86 -10.22
CA TYR A 67 8.00 1.63 -9.59
C TYR A 67 8.60 1.43 -8.19
N ALA A 68 9.89 1.73 -8.02
CA ALA A 68 10.54 1.64 -6.72
C ALA A 68 9.86 2.56 -5.69
N TYR A 69 9.46 3.75 -6.11
CA TYR A 69 8.72 4.69 -5.28
C TYR A 69 7.36 4.12 -4.86
N LEU A 70 6.61 3.58 -5.82
CA LEU A 70 5.30 2.96 -5.57
C LEU A 70 5.43 1.73 -4.66
N ALA A 71 6.42 0.88 -4.92
CA ALA A 71 6.65 -0.33 -4.13
C ALA A 71 7.02 0.00 -2.68
N LYS A 72 7.80 1.05 -2.47
CA LYS A 72 8.16 1.52 -1.12
C LYS A 72 6.92 1.97 -0.35
N LEU A 73 6.03 2.73 -0.98
CA LEU A 73 4.79 3.17 -0.37
C LEU A 73 3.86 1.99 -0.08
N CYS A 74 3.71 1.09 -1.04
CA CYS A 74 2.86 -0.09 -0.90
C CYS A 74 3.34 -0.97 0.26
N ARG A 75 4.64 -1.20 0.35
CA ARG A 75 5.24 -1.96 1.44
C ARG A 75 5.01 -1.27 2.78
N TYR A 76 5.16 0.03 2.84
CA TYR A 76 4.91 0.82 4.05
C TYR A 76 3.47 0.61 4.56
N PHE A 77 2.48 0.75 3.67
CA PHE A 77 1.08 0.57 4.06
C PHE A 77 0.75 -0.87 4.42
N ALA A 78 1.28 -1.84 3.66
CA ALA A 78 1.07 -3.26 3.94
C ALA A 78 1.68 -3.68 5.28
N LEU A 79 2.90 -3.26 5.57
CA LEU A 79 3.56 -3.55 6.85
C LEU A 79 2.81 -2.91 8.02
N GLY A 80 2.30 -1.70 7.84
CA GLY A 80 1.47 -1.04 8.86
C GLY A 80 0.22 -1.83 9.19
N LYS A 81 -0.47 -2.35 8.18
CA LYS A 81 -1.65 -3.20 8.36
C LYS A 81 -1.30 -4.52 9.06
N LEU A 82 -0.16 -5.13 8.67
CA LEU A 82 0.32 -6.36 9.28
C LEU A 82 0.64 -6.16 10.76
N ASP A 83 1.33 -5.08 11.10
CA ASP A 83 1.68 -4.76 12.49
C ASP A 83 0.43 -4.55 13.34
N TRP A 84 -0.57 -3.87 12.80
CA TRP A 84 -1.84 -3.65 13.49
C TRP A 84 -2.56 -4.98 13.76
N LYS A 85 -2.62 -5.87 12.77
CA LYS A 85 -3.23 -7.21 12.92
C LYS A 85 -2.50 -8.05 13.96
N ASN A 86 -1.17 -8.03 13.94
CA ASN A 86 -0.36 -8.79 14.89
C ASN A 86 -0.53 -8.25 16.32
N ALA A 87 -0.60 -6.95 16.48
CA ALA A 87 -0.86 -6.33 17.80
C ALA A 87 -2.23 -6.70 18.33
N ALA A 88 -3.27 -6.66 17.49
CA ALA A 88 -4.63 -7.06 17.87
C ALA A 88 -4.69 -8.52 18.27
N LYS A 89 -4.03 -9.41 17.51
CA LYS A 89 -3.96 -10.84 17.81
C LYS A 89 -3.27 -11.10 19.14
N ARG A 90 -2.12 -10.46 19.39
CA ARG A 90 -1.38 -10.60 20.65
C ARG A 90 -2.22 -10.14 21.84
N LYS A 91 -2.94 -9.05 21.70
CA LYS A 91 -3.84 -8.52 22.74
C LYS A 91 -4.96 -9.52 23.07
N ALA A 92 -5.56 -10.11 22.04
CA ALA A 92 -6.59 -11.13 22.23
C ALA A 92 -6.05 -12.38 22.94
N GLU A 93 -4.84 -12.84 22.60
CA GLU A 93 -4.18 -13.97 23.23
C GLU A 93 -3.90 -13.70 24.71
N VAL A 94 -3.43 -12.51 25.06
CA VAL A 94 -3.17 -12.11 26.44
C VAL A 94 -4.46 -12.10 27.26
N VAL A 95 -5.55 -11.58 26.72
CA VAL A 95 -6.86 -11.58 27.38
C VAL A 95 -7.32 -13.01 27.65
N SER A 96 -7.22 -13.91 26.67
CA SER A 96 -7.60 -15.32 26.83
C SER A 96 -6.79 -16.00 27.92
N LEU A 97 -5.48 -15.79 27.98
CA LEU A 97 -4.60 -16.33 29.00
C LEU A 97 -4.99 -15.83 30.41
N THR A 98 -5.32 -14.56 30.54
CA THR A 98 -5.75 -13.96 31.80
C THR A 98 -7.06 -14.58 32.29
N GLU A 99 -8.02 -14.79 31.40
CA GLU A 99 -9.29 -15.44 31.72
C GLU A 99 -9.08 -16.88 32.20
N GLU A 100 -8.20 -17.63 31.55
CA GLU A 100 -7.85 -18.99 31.97
C GLU A 100 -7.17 -19.01 33.33
N MET A 101 -6.36 -18.03 33.64
CA MET A 101 -5.66 -17.92 34.90
C MET A 101 -6.60 -17.62 36.09
N GLU A 102 -7.70 -16.92 35.83
CA GLU A 102 -8.69 -16.58 36.85
C GLU A 102 -9.60 -17.76 37.26
N LEU A 103 -9.66 -18.77 36.39
CA LEU A 103 -10.44 -19.98 36.65
C LEU A 103 -9.69 -20.98 37.51
#